data_84f8155b6339c2401a6a4f19549c8bc8
#
_entry.id   84f8155b6339c2401a6a4f19549c8bc8
#
_cell.length_a   1.000
_cell.length_b   1.000
_cell.length_c   1.000
_cell.angle_alpha   90.00
_cell.angle_beta   90.00
_cell.angle_gamma   90.00
#
_symmetry.space_group_name_H-M   'P 1'
#
loop_
_entity.id
_entity.type
_entity.pdbx_description
1 polymer ?
#
loop_
_entity_poly.entity_id
_entity_poly.type
_entity_poly.pdbx_seq_one_letter_code
_entity_poly.pdbx_strand_id
1 'polypeptide(L)'
;MNPGLDDVVVAETVLSHVDGAGGRLIVRGHELEDIAGLSFEAVLALLWNGLTPQPPWAEEDVRTALGAARLVAFERVAPVVAATDQLSAVEALRLCLASLADADTTPHHVLAAAAVPVFVAAIARRRAGQASIAPDPTIGQAADFLRMMRGKNAPAAHVRALETYLVTVADHGLNASTFTARVIASTRAGLLSSVVGALCALKGPLHGGAPGPVLDMFDAIGSFENIRPWLKQALAREERLMGFGHRVYRVRDPRADVLKATAAALRGRENRIRFAEAVEAEALALLAQHRPGRRLDTNVEFYTALLLEALQIPRDSFTNIFAMGRMAGWTAHVLEQERIDRLIRPQSRYVGPQPQRYRAA
;
A
#
# COMPACT_ATOMS: atom_id res chain seq x y z
N MET A 1 11.95 28.29 3.92
CA MET A 1 11.81 26.96 4.56
C MET A 1 10.79 26.20 3.73
N ASN A 2 11.05 24.93 3.38
CA ASN A 2 10.07 24.06 2.70
C ASN A 2 9.29 23.25 3.76
N PRO A 3 8.03 23.62 4.08
CA PRO A 3 7.29 22.98 5.18
C PRO A 3 6.91 21.52 4.91
N GLY A 4 6.90 21.09 3.62
CA GLY A 4 6.57 19.71 3.23
C GLY A 4 7.80 18.81 3.10
N LEU A 5 9.03 19.32 3.32
CA LEU A 5 10.29 18.63 3.04
C LEU A 5 10.46 18.19 1.57
N ASP A 6 9.70 18.79 0.64
CA ASP A 6 9.87 18.51 -0.78
C ASP A 6 11.31 18.87 -1.19
N ASP A 7 11.97 17.98 -1.93
CA ASP A 7 13.36 18.08 -2.38
C ASP A 7 14.42 18.06 -1.24
N VAL A 8 14.05 17.71 -0.02
CA VAL A 8 15.00 17.52 1.09
C VAL A 8 15.38 16.04 1.19
N VAL A 9 16.63 15.72 0.92
CA VAL A 9 17.18 14.38 1.14
C VAL A 9 17.41 14.16 2.62
N VAL A 10 16.69 13.22 3.22
CA VAL A 10 16.75 12.91 4.67
C VAL A 10 17.33 11.53 4.98
N ALA A 11 17.53 10.69 3.97
CA ALA A 11 18.16 9.38 4.10
C ALA A 11 18.75 8.93 2.77
N GLU A 12 19.83 8.16 2.83
CA GLU A 12 20.29 7.32 1.72
C GLU A 12 19.60 5.96 1.84
N THR A 13 19.33 5.31 0.70
CA THR A 13 18.69 3.99 0.66
C THR A 13 19.18 3.19 -0.53
N VAL A 14 19.32 1.88 -0.32
CA VAL A 14 19.59 0.90 -1.40
C VAL A 14 18.32 0.22 -1.90
N LEU A 15 17.13 0.61 -1.39
CA LEU A 15 15.88 -0.11 -1.59
C LEU A 15 15.17 0.31 -2.86
N SER A 16 14.90 1.60 -3.03
CA SER A 16 14.23 2.06 -4.26
C SER A 16 14.58 3.49 -4.64
N HIS A 17 14.39 3.79 -5.92
CA HIS A 17 14.49 5.13 -6.49
C HIS A 17 13.26 5.43 -7.34
N VAL A 18 12.66 6.60 -7.13
CA VAL A 18 11.51 7.11 -7.88
C VAL A 18 11.98 8.25 -8.78
N ASP A 19 12.15 7.99 -10.06
CA ASP A 19 12.42 9.02 -11.06
C ASP A 19 11.10 9.63 -11.55
N GLY A 20 10.73 10.73 -10.92
CA GLY A 20 9.47 11.42 -11.24
C GLY A 20 9.46 12.08 -12.61
N ALA A 21 10.60 12.45 -13.17
CA ALA A 21 10.72 13.07 -14.48
C ALA A 21 10.73 12.01 -15.60
N GLY A 22 11.46 10.91 -15.40
CA GLY A 22 11.54 9.81 -16.35
C GLY A 22 10.38 8.83 -16.25
N GLY A 23 9.54 8.90 -15.22
CA GLY A 23 8.42 7.96 -15.03
C GLY A 23 8.88 6.53 -14.70
N ARG A 24 9.94 6.40 -13.89
CA ARG A 24 10.55 5.11 -13.57
C ARG A 24 10.47 4.82 -12.07
N LEU A 25 10.25 3.56 -11.74
CA LEU A 25 10.38 3.05 -10.38
C LEU A 25 11.42 1.92 -10.38
N ILE A 26 12.52 2.15 -9.69
CA ILE A 26 13.61 1.19 -9.54
C ILE A 26 13.56 0.61 -8.13
N VAL A 27 13.56 -0.71 -8.00
CA VAL A 27 13.56 -1.43 -6.72
C VAL A 27 14.77 -2.35 -6.68
N ARG A 28 15.71 -2.10 -5.76
CA ARG A 28 16.94 -2.88 -5.61
C ARG A 28 17.74 -3.04 -6.93
N GLY A 29 17.71 -1.99 -7.76
CA GLY A 29 18.43 -1.95 -9.04
C GLY A 29 17.68 -2.54 -10.25
N HIS A 30 16.43 -3.00 -10.06
CA HIS A 30 15.56 -3.51 -11.12
C HIS A 30 14.44 -2.52 -11.42
N GLU A 31 14.08 -2.36 -12.69
CA GLU A 31 12.88 -1.62 -13.08
C GLU A 31 11.64 -2.36 -12.61
N LEU A 32 10.56 -1.62 -12.30
CA LEU A 32 9.31 -2.23 -11.87
C LEU A 32 8.79 -3.27 -12.85
N GLU A 33 8.88 -2.99 -14.13
CA GLU A 33 8.40 -3.85 -15.22
C GLU A 33 9.11 -5.21 -15.24
N ASP A 34 10.39 -5.25 -14.86
CA ASP A 34 11.19 -6.48 -14.82
C ASP A 34 10.79 -7.39 -13.64
N ILE A 35 10.31 -6.81 -12.55
CA ILE A 35 9.95 -7.55 -11.32
C ILE A 35 8.44 -7.73 -11.12
N ALA A 36 7.59 -7.03 -11.85
CA ALA A 36 6.13 -7.07 -11.69
C ALA A 36 5.50 -8.46 -11.89
N GLY A 37 6.19 -9.35 -12.61
CA GLY A 37 5.78 -10.74 -12.83
C GLY A 37 6.29 -11.74 -11.79
N LEU A 38 7.11 -11.31 -10.83
CA LEU A 38 7.63 -12.17 -9.77
C LEU A 38 6.55 -12.47 -8.71
N SER A 39 6.77 -13.52 -7.91
CA SER A 39 6.00 -13.76 -6.70
C SER A 39 6.27 -12.67 -5.64
N PHE A 40 5.33 -12.48 -4.73
CA PHE A 40 5.54 -11.52 -3.64
C PHE A 40 6.69 -11.96 -2.72
N GLU A 41 6.85 -13.27 -2.53
CA GLU A 41 7.96 -13.87 -1.76
C GLU A 41 9.33 -13.59 -2.39
N ALA A 42 9.44 -13.65 -3.71
CA ALA A 42 10.67 -13.29 -4.41
C ALA A 42 11.04 -11.82 -4.21
N VAL A 43 10.05 -10.91 -4.22
CA VAL A 43 10.29 -9.49 -3.99
C VAL A 43 10.60 -9.19 -2.52
N LEU A 44 10.01 -9.91 -1.57
CA LEU A 44 10.42 -9.84 -0.17
C LEU A 44 11.87 -10.30 0.01
N ALA A 45 12.27 -11.41 -0.61
CA ALA A 45 13.66 -11.88 -0.61
C ALA A 45 14.60 -10.80 -1.17
N LEU A 46 14.25 -10.21 -2.32
CA LEU A 46 15.02 -9.13 -2.94
C LEU A 46 15.21 -7.93 -2.01
N LEU A 47 14.13 -7.49 -1.35
CA LEU A 47 14.16 -6.33 -0.46
C LEU A 47 14.93 -6.58 0.84
N TRP A 48 14.80 -7.78 1.45
CA TRP A 48 15.43 -8.10 2.73
C TRP A 48 16.89 -8.52 2.60
N ASN A 49 17.32 -8.98 1.41
CA ASN A 49 18.69 -9.46 1.21
C ASN A 49 19.73 -8.40 1.57
N GLY A 50 20.70 -8.82 2.38
CA GLY A 50 21.76 -7.97 2.91
C GLY A 50 21.31 -6.99 4.01
N LEU A 51 20.05 -7.04 4.47
CA LEU A 51 19.56 -6.23 5.59
C LEU A 51 19.39 -7.04 6.89
N THR A 52 19.30 -8.34 6.80
CA THR A 52 19.22 -9.26 7.95
C THR A 52 20.56 -9.96 8.16
N PRO A 53 20.86 -10.42 9.39
CA PRO A 53 22.10 -11.17 9.69
C PRO A 53 22.16 -12.55 9.04
N GLN A 54 21.02 -13.11 8.60
CA GLN A 54 20.91 -14.43 7.99
C GLN A 54 21.60 -14.46 6.62
N PRO A 55 21.92 -15.66 6.08
CA PRO A 55 22.28 -15.85 4.69
C PRO A 55 21.26 -15.20 3.75
N PRO A 56 21.59 -14.92 2.48
CA PRO A 56 20.63 -14.39 1.52
C PRO A 56 19.36 -15.24 1.48
N TRP A 57 18.20 -14.58 1.57
CA TRP A 57 16.91 -15.21 1.44
C TRP A 57 16.70 -15.72 0.01
N ALA A 58 16.38 -16.99 -0.15
CA ALA A 58 15.76 -17.49 -1.38
C ALA A 58 14.23 -17.33 -1.30
N GLU A 59 13.55 -17.34 -2.44
CA GLU A 59 12.08 -17.27 -2.49
C GLU A 59 11.41 -18.35 -1.63
N GLU A 60 11.92 -19.57 -1.68
CA GLU A 60 11.36 -20.70 -0.93
C GLU A 60 11.57 -20.56 0.58
N ASP A 61 12.68 -19.98 1.02
CA ASP A 61 12.93 -19.67 2.43
C ASP A 61 11.90 -18.66 2.94
N VAL A 62 11.63 -17.60 2.16
CA VAL A 62 10.61 -16.61 2.49
C VAL A 62 9.23 -17.24 2.53
N ARG A 63 8.88 -18.07 1.54
CA ARG A 63 7.59 -18.78 1.49
C ARG A 63 7.37 -19.62 2.73
N THR A 64 8.36 -20.40 3.10
CA THR A 64 8.32 -21.27 4.29
C THR A 64 8.19 -20.43 5.57
N ALA A 65 9.00 -19.39 5.71
CA ALA A 65 8.97 -18.52 6.89
C ALA A 65 7.64 -17.78 7.03
N LEU A 66 7.09 -17.23 5.93
CA LEU A 66 5.77 -16.60 5.93
C LEU A 66 4.66 -17.60 6.25
N GLY A 67 4.74 -18.83 5.72
CA GLY A 67 3.79 -19.89 6.01
C GLY A 67 3.67 -20.16 7.50
N ALA A 68 4.81 -20.39 8.16
CA ALA A 68 4.87 -20.60 9.60
C ALA A 68 4.40 -19.38 10.39
N ALA A 69 4.81 -18.17 9.99
CA ALA A 69 4.43 -16.94 10.66
C ALA A 69 2.93 -16.61 10.52
N ARG A 70 2.27 -17.01 9.42
CA ARG A 70 0.80 -16.87 9.28
C ARG A 70 0.03 -17.67 10.33
N LEU A 71 0.51 -18.86 10.70
CA LEU A 71 -0.11 -19.65 11.79
C LEU A 71 -0.01 -18.89 13.12
N VAL A 72 1.17 -18.34 13.44
CA VAL A 72 1.36 -17.51 14.65
C VAL A 72 0.41 -16.29 14.63
N ALA A 73 0.33 -15.59 13.50
CA ALA A 73 -0.56 -14.43 13.36
C ALA A 73 -2.04 -14.82 13.53
N PHE A 74 -2.44 -15.99 13.08
CA PHE A 74 -3.82 -16.47 13.22
C PHE A 74 -4.21 -16.71 14.68
N GLU A 75 -3.31 -17.26 15.47
CA GLU A 75 -3.50 -17.39 16.93
C GLU A 75 -3.64 -16.03 17.61
N ARG A 76 -2.87 -15.02 17.15
CA ARG A 76 -2.92 -13.66 17.71
C ARG A 76 -4.19 -12.88 17.34
N VAL A 77 -4.75 -13.11 16.15
CA VAL A 77 -5.96 -12.37 15.72
C VAL A 77 -7.25 -12.88 16.38
N ALA A 78 -7.32 -14.16 16.69
CA ALA A 78 -8.53 -14.80 17.20
C ALA A 78 -9.14 -14.10 18.43
N PRO A 79 -8.38 -13.75 19.49
CA PRO A 79 -8.91 -13.02 20.65
C PRO A 79 -9.22 -11.54 20.38
N VAL A 80 -8.64 -10.92 19.35
CA VAL A 80 -8.69 -9.47 19.10
C VAL A 80 -9.72 -9.10 18.06
N VAL A 81 -10.01 -9.97 17.10
CA VAL A 81 -10.88 -9.66 15.95
C VAL A 81 -12.30 -9.25 16.39
N ALA A 82 -12.80 -9.75 17.49
CA ALA A 82 -14.10 -9.37 18.04
C ALA A 82 -14.16 -7.89 18.45
N ALA A 83 -13.07 -7.32 18.92
CA ALA A 83 -13.00 -5.91 19.31
C ALA A 83 -13.00 -4.96 18.11
N THR A 84 -12.99 -5.47 16.88
CA THR A 84 -12.92 -4.66 15.64
C THR A 84 -14.28 -4.27 15.07
N ASP A 85 -15.40 -4.75 15.62
CA ASP A 85 -16.75 -4.65 15.03
C ASP A 85 -17.22 -3.22 14.73
N GLN A 86 -16.83 -2.25 15.57
CA GLN A 86 -17.22 -0.85 15.42
C GLN A 86 -16.15 0.01 14.75
N LEU A 87 -15.04 -0.59 14.32
CA LEU A 87 -13.92 0.12 13.71
C LEU A 87 -14.03 0.11 12.18
N SER A 88 -13.49 1.12 11.51
CA SER A 88 -13.24 1.03 10.06
C SER A 88 -12.26 -0.09 9.75
N ALA A 89 -12.23 -0.59 8.50
CA ALA A 89 -11.36 -1.72 8.15
C ALA A 89 -9.87 -1.46 8.46
N VAL A 90 -9.40 -0.23 8.22
CA VAL A 90 -8.00 0.13 8.51
C VAL A 90 -7.73 0.31 10.00
N GLU A 91 -8.71 0.77 10.78
CA GLU A 91 -8.60 0.83 12.24
C GLU A 91 -8.60 -0.54 12.88
N ALA A 92 -9.41 -1.45 12.33
CA ALA A 92 -9.39 -2.86 12.70
C ALA A 92 -8.01 -3.49 12.44
N LEU A 93 -7.43 -3.27 11.27
CA LEU A 93 -6.07 -3.74 10.97
C LEU A 93 -5.03 -3.15 11.93
N ARG A 94 -5.13 -1.84 12.23
CA ARG A 94 -4.24 -1.17 13.19
C ARG A 94 -4.32 -1.82 14.58
N LEU A 95 -5.52 -2.12 15.07
CA LEU A 95 -5.72 -2.79 16.36
C LEU A 95 -5.09 -4.19 16.34
N CYS A 96 -5.34 -4.97 15.29
CA CYS A 96 -4.77 -6.30 15.16
C CYS A 96 -3.24 -6.26 15.09
N LEU A 97 -2.63 -5.34 14.30
CA LEU A 97 -1.18 -5.19 14.24
C LEU A 97 -0.58 -4.76 15.58
N ALA A 98 -1.26 -3.87 16.32
CA ALA A 98 -0.81 -3.43 17.64
C ALA A 98 -0.90 -4.52 18.73
N SER A 99 -1.57 -5.65 18.44
CA SER A 99 -1.61 -6.81 19.35
C SER A 99 -0.40 -7.75 19.21
N LEU A 100 0.45 -7.55 18.20
CA LEU A 100 1.72 -8.28 18.07
C LEU A 100 2.70 -7.80 19.14
N ALA A 101 3.39 -8.73 19.78
CA ALA A 101 4.28 -8.42 20.89
C ALA A 101 5.75 -8.42 20.46
N ASP A 102 6.53 -7.47 20.99
CA ASP A 102 7.98 -7.43 20.76
C ASP A 102 8.71 -8.66 21.33
N ALA A 103 8.04 -9.43 22.20
CA ALA A 103 8.57 -10.69 22.75
C ALA A 103 8.30 -11.91 21.83
N ASP A 104 7.61 -11.75 20.69
CA ASP A 104 7.44 -12.85 19.75
C ASP A 104 8.80 -13.29 19.18
N THR A 105 9.01 -14.61 19.15
CA THR A 105 10.29 -15.19 18.71
C THR A 105 10.43 -15.29 17.19
N THR A 106 9.33 -15.16 16.45
CA THR A 106 9.35 -15.06 14.98
C THR A 106 10.04 -13.76 14.57
N PRO A 107 10.97 -13.77 13.62
CA PRO A 107 11.59 -12.53 13.14
C PRO A 107 10.52 -11.49 12.76
N HIS A 108 10.57 -10.30 13.36
CA HIS A 108 9.48 -9.33 13.30
C HIS A 108 9.15 -8.86 11.88
N HIS A 109 10.14 -8.80 10.96
CA HIS A 109 9.89 -8.47 9.56
C HIS A 109 9.06 -9.55 8.85
N VAL A 110 9.31 -10.82 9.17
CA VAL A 110 8.53 -11.96 8.67
C VAL A 110 7.15 -11.97 9.30
N LEU A 111 7.06 -11.81 10.63
CA LEU A 111 5.80 -11.79 11.36
C LEU A 111 4.89 -10.66 10.86
N ALA A 112 5.38 -9.44 10.72
CA ALA A 112 4.62 -8.30 10.23
C ALA A 112 4.08 -8.53 8.80
N ALA A 113 4.94 -9.04 7.89
CA ALA A 113 4.55 -9.34 6.51
C ALA A 113 3.50 -10.46 6.44
N ALA A 114 3.60 -11.48 7.28
CA ALA A 114 2.67 -12.60 7.34
C ALA A 114 1.36 -12.26 8.04
N ALA A 115 1.38 -11.35 9.03
CA ALA A 115 0.21 -11.04 9.85
C ALA A 115 -0.85 -10.24 9.08
N VAL A 116 -0.44 -9.29 8.22
CA VAL A 116 -1.39 -8.43 7.51
C VAL A 116 -2.41 -9.20 6.69
N PRO A 117 -2.06 -10.14 5.79
CA PRO A 117 -3.04 -10.91 5.05
C PRO A 117 -3.98 -11.73 5.94
N VAL A 118 -3.48 -12.30 7.03
CA VAL A 118 -4.30 -13.06 8.00
C VAL A 118 -5.31 -12.14 8.68
N PHE A 119 -4.87 -10.98 9.15
CA PHE A 119 -5.73 -10.01 9.84
C PHE A 119 -6.77 -9.41 8.90
N VAL A 120 -6.38 -9.04 7.69
CA VAL A 120 -7.30 -8.50 6.68
C VAL A 120 -8.38 -9.52 6.32
N ALA A 121 -8.00 -10.78 6.10
CA ALA A 121 -8.95 -11.85 5.82
C ALA A 121 -9.90 -12.09 7.01
N ALA A 122 -9.40 -12.14 8.24
CA ALA A 122 -10.20 -12.32 9.44
C ALA A 122 -11.20 -11.17 9.66
N ILE A 123 -10.76 -9.92 9.49
CA ILE A 123 -11.60 -8.71 9.59
C ILE A 123 -12.71 -8.74 8.52
N ALA A 124 -12.35 -9.02 7.26
CA ALA A 124 -13.32 -9.04 6.17
C ALA A 124 -14.38 -10.13 6.36
N ARG A 125 -13.98 -11.33 6.77
CA ARG A 125 -14.91 -12.42 7.06
C ARG A 125 -15.83 -12.12 8.24
N ARG A 126 -15.27 -11.55 9.32
CA ARG A 126 -16.07 -11.16 10.48
C ARG A 126 -17.14 -10.12 10.09
N ARG A 127 -16.80 -9.13 9.27
CA ARG A 127 -17.76 -8.14 8.75
C ARG A 127 -18.85 -8.77 7.88
N ALA A 128 -18.52 -9.88 7.21
CA ALA A 128 -19.47 -10.69 6.44
C ALA A 128 -20.26 -11.69 7.31
N GLY A 129 -20.10 -11.68 8.63
CA GLY A 129 -20.74 -12.64 9.55
C GLY A 129 -20.19 -14.07 9.43
N GLN A 130 -18.97 -14.23 8.95
CA GLN A 130 -18.34 -15.51 8.67
C GLN A 130 -17.19 -15.78 9.65
N ALA A 131 -16.95 -17.05 9.98
CA ALA A 131 -15.81 -17.45 10.78
C ALA A 131 -14.48 -17.24 10.03
N SER A 132 -13.42 -16.85 10.75
CA SER A 132 -12.06 -16.80 10.21
C SER A 132 -11.60 -18.19 9.74
N ILE A 133 -10.76 -18.22 8.72
CA ILE A 133 -10.19 -19.46 8.15
C ILE A 133 -8.72 -19.51 8.49
N ALA A 134 -8.27 -20.62 9.03
CA ALA A 134 -6.86 -20.84 9.35
C ALA A 134 -5.99 -20.80 8.08
N PRO A 135 -4.78 -20.22 8.16
CA PRO A 135 -3.84 -20.22 7.06
C PRO A 135 -3.41 -21.64 6.65
N ASP A 136 -3.09 -21.79 5.37
CA ASP A 136 -2.38 -22.96 4.86
C ASP A 136 -0.89 -22.57 4.69
N PRO A 137 0.02 -23.09 5.53
CA PRO A 137 1.43 -22.72 5.49
C PRO A 137 2.16 -23.21 4.23
N THR A 138 1.56 -24.12 3.45
CA THR A 138 2.21 -24.79 2.31
C THR A 138 2.09 -24.03 1.00
N ILE A 139 1.18 -23.04 0.92
CA ILE A 139 0.93 -22.26 -0.29
C ILE A 139 1.41 -20.81 -0.15
N GLY A 140 1.66 -20.15 -1.29
CA GLY A 140 2.12 -18.75 -1.32
C GLY A 140 1.12 -17.78 -0.69
N GLN A 141 1.65 -16.63 -0.23
CA GLN A 141 0.88 -15.67 0.57
C GLN A 141 -0.34 -15.09 -0.16
N ALA A 142 -0.21 -14.76 -1.45
CA ALA A 142 -1.33 -14.24 -2.23
C ALA A 142 -2.43 -15.29 -2.43
N ALA A 143 -2.05 -16.53 -2.67
CA ALA A 143 -2.99 -17.66 -2.83
C ALA A 143 -3.74 -17.93 -1.52
N ASP A 144 -3.00 -17.98 -0.40
CA ASP A 144 -3.59 -18.24 0.91
C ASP A 144 -4.48 -17.09 1.39
N PHE A 145 -4.07 -15.84 1.16
CA PHE A 145 -4.92 -14.68 1.44
C PHE A 145 -6.27 -14.78 0.73
N LEU A 146 -6.27 -15.02 -0.59
CA LEU A 146 -7.51 -15.15 -1.35
C LEU A 146 -8.35 -16.35 -0.89
N ARG A 147 -7.72 -17.46 -0.50
CA ARG A 147 -8.39 -18.64 0.07
C ARG A 147 -9.03 -18.29 1.42
N MET A 148 -8.29 -17.65 2.32
CA MET A 148 -8.83 -17.22 3.62
C MET A 148 -9.99 -16.23 3.46
N MET A 149 -9.89 -15.29 2.52
CA MET A 149 -10.98 -14.35 2.23
C MET A 149 -12.25 -15.03 1.73
N ARG A 150 -12.12 -15.97 0.79
CA ARG A 150 -13.24 -16.54 0.00
C ARG A 150 -13.79 -17.83 0.56
N GLY A 151 -13.06 -18.53 1.42
CA GLY A 151 -13.41 -19.88 1.88
C GLY A 151 -13.11 -20.99 0.89
N LYS A 152 -12.45 -20.68 -0.23
CA LYS A 152 -12.06 -21.65 -1.28
C LYS A 152 -10.86 -21.14 -2.05
N ASN A 153 -10.15 -22.05 -2.72
CA ASN A 153 -9.03 -21.69 -3.57
C ASN A 153 -9.45 -20.70 -4.67
N ALA A 154 -8.60 -19.72 -4.92
CA ALA A 154 -8.79 -18.76 -5.99
C ALA A 154 -8.27 -19.32 -7.33
N PRO A 155 -8.84 -18.90 -8.48
CA PRO A 155 -8.25 -19.17 -9.79
C PRO A 155 -6.81 -18.65 -9.88
N ALA A 156 -5.92 -19.39 -10.55
CA ALA A 156 -4.52 -19.00 -10.71
C ALA A 156 -4.34 -17.59 -11.30
N ALA A 157 -5.23 -17.17 -12.20
CA ALA A 157 -5.20 -15.80 -12.75
C ALA A 157 -5.44 -14.73 -11.67
N HIS A 158 -6.31 -14.99 -10.69
CA HIS A 158 -6.56 -14.08 -9.56
C HIS A 158 -5.37 -14.02 -8.60
N VAL A 159 -4.71 -15.17 -8.37
CA VAL A 159 -3.51 -15.22 -7.54
C VAL A 159 -2.42 -14.38 -8.17
N ARG A 160 -2.10 -14.61 -9.46
CA ARG A 160 -1.10 -13.83 -10.20
C ARG A 160 -1.42 -12.33 -10.21
N ALA A 161 -2.70 -11.98 -10.42
CA ALA A 161 -3.11 -10.58 -10.43
C ALA A 161 -2.90 -9.90 -9.07
N LEU A 162 -3.16 -10.61 -7.97
CA LEU A 162 -2.87 -10.10 -6.63
C LEU A 162 -1.35 -10.01 -6.39
N GLU A 163 -0.57 -11.00 -6.78
CA GLU A 163 0.90 -10.94 -6.68
C GLU A 163 1.46 -9.73 -7.42
N THR A 164 1.09 -9.53 -8.68
CA THR A 164 1.49 -8.34 -9.44
C THR A 164 1.13 -7.04 -8.73
N TYR A 165 -0.06 -6.96 -8.14
CA TYR A 165 -0.45 -5.80 -7.35
C TYR A 165 0.45 -5.59 -6.14
N LEU A 166 0.66 -6.64 -5.33
CA LEU A 166 1.50 -6.57 -4.12
C LEU A 166 2.92 -6.15 -4.44
N VAL A 167 3.49 -6.70 -5.52
CA VAL A 167 4.80 -6.33 -6.03
C VAL A 167 4.84 -4.87 -6.48
N THR A 168 3.84 -4.44 -7.25
CA THR A 168 3.76 -3.06 -7.78
C THR A 168 3.71 -2.00 -6.67
N VAL A 169 3.13 -2.32 -5.52
CA VAL A 169 3.02 -1.39 -4.39
C VAL A 169 4.03 -1.68 -3.27
N ALA A 170 4.92 -2.66 -3.45
CA ALA A 170 5.84 -3.16 -2.42
C ALA A 170 6.70 -2.04 -1.83
N ASP A 171 7.27 -1.18 -2.67
CA ASP A 171 8.01 0.01 -2.22
C ASP A 171 7.85 1.18 -3.20
N HIS A 172 8.07 2.39 -2.69
CA HIS A 172 7.99 3.61 -3.48
C HIS A 172 8.77 4.75 -2.80
N GLY A 173 10.02 4.49 -2.50
CA GLY A 173 10.91 5.45 -1.86
C GLY A 173 10.41 5.98 -0.51
N LEU A 174 10.92 7.13 -0.14
CA LEU A 174 10.67 7.74 1.17
C LEU A 174 9.35 8.53 1.20
N ASN A 175 8.23 7.84 0.95
CA ASN A 175 6.90 8.41 1.10
C ASN A 175 6.53 8.62 2.59
N ALA A 176 5.39 9.28 2.86
CA ALA A 176 5.01 9.67 4.22
C ALA A 176 4.96 8.50 5.21
N SER A 177 4.41 7.33 4.84
CA SER A 177 4.36 6.18 5.74
C SER A 177 5.73 5.52 5.93
N THR A 178 6.53 5.42 4.89
CA THR A 178 7.90 4.90 4.97
C THR A 178 8.79 5.81 5.82
N PHE A 179 8.67 7.13 5.66
CA PHE A 179 9.39 8.08 6.51
C PHE A 179 8.97 7.97 7.98
N THR A 180 7.66 7.84 8.24
CA THR A 180 7.14 7.61 9.61
C THR A 180 7.73 6.34 10.22
N ALA A 181 7.77 5.23 9.46
CA ALA A 181 8.39 3.98 9.92
C ALA A 181 9.86 4.19 10.30
N ARG A 182 10.64 4.86 9.44
CA ARG A 182 12.07 5.14 9.70
C ARG A 182 12.28 6.05 10.91
N VAL A 183 11.42 7.07 11.11
CA VAL A 183 11.48 7.94 12.30
C VAL A 183 11.31 7.12 13.57
N ILE A 184 10.30 6.24 13.62
CA ILE A 184 10.06 5.38 14.79
C ILE A 184 11.21 4.38 14.97
N ALA A 185 11.65 3.70 13.90
CA ALA A 185 12.78 2.77 13.93
C ALA A 185 14.05 3.44 14.47
N SER A 186 14.31 4.70 14.10
CA SER A 186 15.47 5.47 14.54
C SER A 186 15.55 5.68 16.05
N THR A 187 14.44 5.52 16.77
CA THR A 187 14.37 5.57 18.25
C THR A 187 14.63 4.22 18.91
N ARG A 188 14.86 3.15 18.13
CA ARG A 188 14.95 1.76 18.58
C ARG A 188 13.65 1.23 19.23
N ALA A 189 12.49 1.75 18.83
CA ALA A 189 11.18 1.30 19.30
C ALA A 189 10.75 -0.06 18.74
N GLY A 190 11.55 -0.66 17.88
CA GLY A 190 11.29 -1.96 17.27
C GLY A 190 10.48 -1.89 15.97
N LEU A 191 10.54 -2.98 15.22
CA LEU A 191 9.92 -3.08 13.88
C LEU A 191 8.40 -3.04 13.96
N LEU A 192 7.79 -3.74 14.90
CA LEU A 192 6.32 -3.80 15.03
C LEU A 192 5.72 -2.42 15.29
N SER A 193 6.29 -1.65 16.19
CA SER A 193 5.91 -0.25 16.46
C SER A 193 6.05 0.62 15.20
N SER A 194 7.12 0.42 14.44
CA SER A 194 7.42 1.17 13.22
C SER A 194 6.38 0.93 12.13
N VAL A 195 5.97 -0.31 11.89
CA VAL A 195 4.96 -0.64 10.86
C VAL A 195 3.55 -0.23 11.27
N VAL A 196 3.22 -0.25 12.58
CA VAL A 196 1.97 0.32 13.08
C VAL A 196 1.92 1.83 12.81
N GLY A 197 3.01 2.55 13.07
CA GLY A 197 3.12 3.97 12.76
C GLY A 197 3.01 4.26 11.25
N ALA A 198 3.62 3.42 10.41
CA ALA A 198 3.48 3.50 8.96
C ALA A 198 2.03 3.32 8.50
N LEU A 199 1.30 2.35 9.06
CA LEU A 199 -0.13 2.15 8.79
C LEU A 199 -0.96 3.35 9.22
N CYS A 200 -0.65 3.97 10.36
CA CYS A 200 -1.32 5.20 10.80
C CYS A 200 -1.14 6.35 9.80
N ALA A 201 0.05 6.50 9.23
CA ALA A 201 0.30 7.49 8.19
C ALA A 201 -0.39 7.13 6.86
N LEU A 202 -0.41 5.83 6.48
CA LEU A 202 -1.07 5.35 5.27
C LEU A 202 -2.58 5.61 5.28
N LYS A 203 -3.23 5.52 6.45
CA LYS A 203 -4.67 5.80 6.62
C LYS A 203 -5.06 7.22 6.14
N GLY A 204 -4.12 8.15 6.14
CA GLY A 204 -4.40 9.56 5.83
C GLY A 204 -4.97 9.75 4.42
N PRO A 205 -5.98 10.65 4.23
CA PRO A 205 -6.63 10.86 2.92
C PRO A 205 -5.70 11.46 1.85
N LEU A 206 -4.56 11.98 2.26
CA LEU A 206 -3.52 12.50 1.35
C LEU A 206 -2.48 11.43 0.97
N HIS A 207 -2.66 10.17 1.39
CA HIS A 207 -1.71 9.09 1.14
C HIS A 207 -2.40 7.83 0.60
N GLY A 208 -2.93 6.94 1.41
CA GLY A 208 -3.37 5.61 0.98
C GLY A 208 -4.89 5.41 0.87
N GLY A 209 -5.70 6.46 1.01
CA GLY A 209 -7.17 6.37 1.01
C GLY A 209 -7.84 6.52 -0.36
N ALA A 210 -7.11 6.48 -1.46
CA ALA A 210 -7.59 6.92 -2.78
C ALA A 210 -8.27 5.88 -3.69
N PRO A 211 -8.04 4.54 -3.62
CA PRO A 211 -8.64 3.63 -4.61
C PRO A 211 -10.17 3.49 -4.48
N GLY A 212 -10.73 3.53 -3.27
CA GLY A 212 -12.18 3.49 -3.07
C GLY A 212 -12.92 4.60 -3.83
N PRO A 213 -12.55 5.87 -3.64
CA PRO A 213 -13.11 7.02 -4.37
C PRO A 213 -13.03 6.96 -5.90
N VAL A 214 -12.10 6.19 -6.49
CA VAL A 214 -12.10 5.95 -7.95
C VAL A 214 -13.32 5.13 -8.38
N LEU A 215 -13.69 4.10 -7.64
CA LEU A 215 -14.90 3.33 -7.92
C LEU A 215 -16.16 4.15 -7.69
N ASP A 216 -16.19 4.99 -6.66
CA ASP A 216 -17.32 5.90 -6.41
C ASP A 216 -17.51 6.86 -7.59
N MET A 217 -16.41 7.37 -8.17
CA MET A 217 -16.44 8.17 -9.40
C MET A 217 -17.01 7.37 -10.59
N PHE A 218 -16.58 6.12 -10.79
CA PHE A 218 -17.11 5.27 -11.88
C PHE A 218 -18.60 4.98 -11.71
N ASP A 219 -19.04 4.73 -10.48
CA ASP A 219 -20.45 4.46 -10.19
C ASP A 219 -21.31 5.73 -10.39
N ALA A 220 -20.77 6.90 -10.01
CA ALA A 220 -21.46 8.18 -10.24
C ALA A 220 -21.56 8.55 -11.73
N ILE A 221 -20.58 8.20 -12.56
CA ILE A 221 -20.63 8.36 -14.02
C ILE A 221 -21.67 7.39 -14.61
N GLY A 222 -21.64 6.13 -14.23
CA GLY A 222 -22.63 5.09 -14.52
C GLY A 222 -22.60 4.55 -15.94
N SER A 223 -22.56 5.39 -16.99
CA SER A 223 -22.62 4.96 -18.39
C SER A 223 -21.65 5.73 -19.28
N PHE A 224 -21.38 5.20 -20.50
CA PHE A 224 -20.47 5.85 -21.46
C PHE A 224 -20.94 7.24 -21.87
N GLU A 225 -22.24 7.44 -22.04
CA GLU A 225 -22.83 8.71 -22.44
C GLU A 225 -22.63 9.81 -21.38
N ASN A 226 -22.53 9.42 -20.12
CA ASN A 226 -22.39 10.34 -19.00
C ASN A 226 -20.93 10.73 -18.71
N ILE A 227 -19.94 10.07 -19.30
CA ILE A 227 -18.52 10.30 -18.97
C ILE A 227 -18.18 11.80 -19.11
N ARG A 228 -18.32 12.35 -20.30
CA ARG A 228 -17.94 13.77 -20.57
C ARG A 228 -18.78 14.77 -19.78
N PRO A 229 -20.13 14.66 -19.73
CA PRO A 229 -20.97 15.56 -18.94
C PRO A 229 -20.59 15.57 -17.46
N TRP A 230 -20.42 14.39 -16.84
CA TRP A 230 -20.08 14.26 -15.42
C TRP A 230 -18.72 14.86 -15.11
N LEU A 231 -17.68 14.52 -15.90
CA LEU A 231 -16.32 15.04 -15.70
C LEU A 231 -16.26 16.56 -15.83
N LYS A 232 -16.96 17.15 -16.81
CA LYS A 232 -17.06 18.61 -16.95
C LYS A 232 -17.72 19.26 -15.75
N GLN A 233 -18.80 18.67 -15.24
CA GLN A 233 -19.49 19.18 -14.06
C GLN A 233 -18.60 19.09 -12.79
N ALA A 234 -17.89 17.99 -12.59
CA ALA A 234 -16.97 17.84 -11.48
C ALA A 234 -15.85 18.90 -11.54
N LEU A 235 -15.24 19.10 -12.72
CA LEU A 235 -14.22 20.12 -12.89
C LEU A 235 -14.75 21.57 -12.70
N ALA A 236 -15.99 21.85 -13.13
CA ALA A 236 -16.64 23.14 -12.90
C ALA A 236 -16.90 23.44 -11.41
N ARG A 237 -17.05 22.38 -10.58
CA ARG A 237 -17.15 22.47 -9.12
C ARG A 237 -15.77 22.44 -8.43
N GLU A 238 -14.68 22.48 -9.20
CA GLU A 238 -13.31 22.37 -8.71
C GLU A 238 -13.02 21.06 -7.94
N GLU A 239 -13.82 20.03 -8.17
CA GLU A 239 -13.63 18.72 -7.56
C GLU A 239 -12.38 18.05 -8.13
N ARG A 240 -11.66 17.34 -7.27
CA ARG A 240 -10.50 16.54 -7.67
C ARG A 240 -11.00 15.26 -8.36
N LEU A 241 -10.57 15.03 -9.60
CA LEU A 241 -10.77 13.74 -10.24
C LEU A 241 -9.84 12.69 -9.60
N MET A 242 -10.43 11.64 -9.06
CA MET A 242 -9.68 10.59 -8.38
C MET A 242 -8.94 9.70 -9.39
N GLY A 243 -7.71 9.28 -9.04
CA GLY A 243 -6.87 8.50 -9.93
C GLY A 243 -6.02 9.32 -10.91
N PHE A 244 -6.00 10.66 -10.80
CA PHE A 244 -5.22 11.55 -11.65
C PHE A 244 -4.30 12.47 -10.86
N GLY A 245 -3.07 12.67 -11.39
CA GLY A 245 -2.02 13.47 -10.79
C GLY A 245 -1.25 12.74 -9.70
N HIS A 246 0.03 13.07 -9.61
CA HIS A 246 0.95 12.49 -8.62
C HIS A 246 1.84 13.58 -8.03
N ARG A 247 2.30 13.40 -6.78
CA ARG A 247 3.18 14.37 -6.11
C ARG A 247 4.58 14.35 -6.71
N VAL A 248 5.10 13.18 -7.08
CA VAL A 248 6.46 12.96 -7.59
C VAL A 248 6.48 12.88 -9.11
N TYR A 249 5.69 11.97 -9.71
CA TYR A 249 5.67 11.82 -11.16
C TYR A 249 5.15 13.07 -11.87
N ARG A 250 5.95 13.53 -12.84
CA ARG A 250 5.60 14.62 -13.77
C ARG A 250 5.09 14.08 -15.10
N VAL A 251 5.10 12.77 -15.26
CA VAL A 251 4.60 11.96 -16.37
C VAL A 251 3.71 10.86 -15.81
N ARG A 252 3.22 9.99 -16.68
CA ARG A 252 2.41 8.84 -16.29
C ARG A 252 3.13 7.97 -15.25
N ASP A 253 2.40 7.51 -14.25
CA ASP A 253 2.89 6.60 -13.22
C ASP A 253 3.08 5.19 -13.81
N PRO A 254 4.30 4.61 -13.84
CA PRO A 254 4.56 3.31 -14.46
C PRO A 254 3.75 2.18 -13.82
N ARG A 255 3.41 2.32 -12.53
CA ARG A 255 2.56 1.36 -11.82
C ARG A 255 1.15 1.26 -12.42
N ALA A 256 0.63 2.36 -12.95
CA ALA A 256 -0.69 2.36 -13.60
C ALA A 256 -0.72 1.45 -14.83
N ASP A 257 0.35 1.41 -15.61
CA ASP A 257 0.43 0.57 -16.82
C ASP A 257 0.54 -0.92 -16.48
N VAL A 258 1.34 -1.27 -15.48
CA VAL A 258 1.43 -2.64 -14.96
C VAL A 258 0.06 -3.13 -14.48
N LEU A 259 -0.66 -2.33 -13.70
CA LEU A 259 -1.97 -2.71 -13.16
C LEU A 259 -3.05 -2.70 -14.25
N LYS A 260 -2.98 -1.81 -15.24
CA LYS A 260 -3.86 -1.81 -16.42
C LYS A 260 -3.78 -3.13 -17.18
N ALA A 261 -2.55 -3.54 -17.53
CA ALA A 261 -2.32 -4.79 -18.23
C ALA A 261 -2.79 -6.00 -17.42
N THR A 262 -2.53 -6.00 -16.11
CA THR A 262 -2.96 -7.06 -15.19
C THR A 262 -4.49 -7.16 -15.08
N ALA A 263 -5.19 -6.03 -14.94
CA ALA A 263 -6.65 -6.01 -14.87
C ALA A 263 -7.28 -6.47 -16.20
N ALA A 264 -6.72 -6.06 -17.34
CA ALA A 264 -7.19 -6.45 -18.67
C ALA A 264 -7.03 -7.96 -18.94
N ALA A 265 -6.07 -8.62 -18.32
CA ALA A 265 -5.86 -10.06 -18.45
C ALA A 265 -6.91 -10.90 -17.68
N LEU A 266 -7.72 -10.30 -16.81
CA LEU A 266 -8.78 -11.00 -16.05
C LEU A 266 -10.04 -11.11 -16.90
N ARG A 267 -10.41 -12.36 -17.24
CA ARG A 267 -11.61 -12.66 -18.06
C ARG A 267 -12.91 -12.17 -17.41
N GLY A 268 -13.87 -11.75 -18.25
CA GLY A 268 -15.20 -11.34 -17.81
C GLY A 268 -15.26 -9.90 -17.28
N ARG A 269 -14.23 -9.11 -17.52
CA ARG A 269 -14.14 -7.70 -17.08
C ARG A 269 -13.98 -6.72 -18.26
N GLU A 270 -14.06 -7.20 -19.48
CA GLU A 270 -13.77 -6.46 -20.72
C GLU A 270 -14.57 -5.15 -20.80
N ASN A 271 -15.86 -5.17 -20.47
CA ASN A 271 -16.71 -3.97 -20.49
C ASN A 271 -16.31 -2.95 -19.41
N ARG A 272 -15.93 -3.42 -18.21
CA ARG A 272 -15.50 -2.55 -17.12
C ARG A 272 -14.16 -1.87 -17.44
N ILE A 273 -13.23 -2.60 -18.05
CA ILE A 273 -11.94 -2.07 -18.51
C ILE A 273 -12.16 -1.05 -19.63
N ARG A 274 -12.96 -1.36 -20.65
CA ARG A 274 -13.29 -0.41 -21.74
C ARG A 274 -13.93 0.87 -21.20
N PHE A 275 -14.84 0.75 -20.23
CA PHE A 275 -15.44 1.90 -19.57
C PHE A 275 -14.38 2.76 -18.87
N ALA A 276 -13.49 2.15 -18.10
CA ALA A 276 -12.40 2.85 -17.42
C ALA A 276 -11.44 3.53 -18.41
N GLU A 277 -11.08 2.87 -19.51
CA GLU A 277 -10.25 3.46 -20.56
C GLU A 277 -10.92 4.69 -21.20
N ALA A 278 -12.22 4.64 -21.42
CA ALA A 278 -12.98 5.80 -21.92
C ALA A 278 -13.01 6.95 -20.90
N VAL A 279 -13.18 6.64 -19.59
CA VAL A 279 -13.10 7.64 -18.51
C VAL A 279 -11.69 8.23 -18.45
N GLU A 280 -10.65 7.40 -18.51
CA GLU A 280 -9.25 7.84 -18.51
C GLU A 280 -8.97 8.81 -19.66
N ALA A 281 -9.30 8.41 -20.89
CA ALA A 281 -9.05 9.22 -22.09
C ALA A 281 -9.75 10.60 -22.02
N GLU A 282 -11.03 10.61 -21.64
CA GLU A 282 -11.79 11.85 -21.53
C GLU A 282 -11.31 12.74 -20.37
N ALA A 283 -10.98 12.14 -19.21
CA ALA A 283 -10.45 12.87 -18.06
C ALA A 283 -9.11 13.56 -18.39
N LEU A 284 -8.20 12.85 -19.05
CA LEU A 284 -6.91 13.42 -19.46
C LEU A 284 -7.09 14.58 -20.44
N ALA A 285 -7.99 14.44 -21.42
CA ALA A 285 -8.29 15.51 -22.37
C ALA A 285 -8.87 16.77 -21.69
N LEU A 286 -9.79 16.59 -20.74
CA LEU A 286 -10.40 17.69 -20.00
C LEU A 286 -9.44 18.34 -19.00
N LEU A 287 -8.62 17.55 -18.31
CA LEU A 287 -7.61 18.06 -17.37
C LEU A 287 -6.55 18.91 -18.09
N ALA A 288 -6.11 18.49 -19.29
CA ALA A 288 -5.18 19.27 -20.11
C ALA A 288 -5.76 20.63 -20.52
N GLN A 289 -7.06 20.70 -20.80
CA GLN A 289 -7.76 21.94 -21.14
C GLN A 289 -8.01 22.83 -19.91
N HIS A 290 -8.37 22.23 -18.77
CA HIS A 290 -8.77 22.95 -17.55
C HIS A 290 -7.57 23.51 -16.80
N ARG A 291 -6.41 22.86 -16.87
CA ARG A 291 -5.16 23.25 -16.19
C ARG A 291 -3.96 23.22 -17.13
N PRO A 292 -3.92 24.11 -18.14
CA PRO A 292 -2.79 24.17 -19.07
C PRO A 292 -1.50 24.44 -18.30
N GLY A 293 -0.45 23.66 -18.59
CA GLY A 293 0.85 23.74 -17.94
C GLY A 293 1.03 22.85 -16.70
N ARG A 294 -0.03 22.13 -16.27
CA ARG A 294 0.09 21.11 -15.20
C ARG A 294 -0.27 19.72 -15.75
N ARG A 295 0.71 18.82 -15.82
CA ARG A 295 0.45 17.42 -16.19
C ARG A 295 -0.22 16.69 -15.04
N LEU A 296 -1.39 16.14 -15.30
CA LEU A 296 -2.19 15.37 -14.34
C LEU A 296 -2.49 14.01 -14.97
N ASP A 297 -1.43 13.23 -15.17
CA ASP A 297 -1.53 11.89 -15.76
C ASP A 297 -2.16 10.91 -14.77
N THR A 298 -2.58 9.74 -15.29
CA THR A 298 -3.15 8.64 -14.50
C THR A 298 -2.12 8.13 -13.49
N ASN A 299 -2.55 7.94 -12.24
CA ASN A 299 -1.73 7.40 -11.17
C ASN A 299 -2.12 5.94 -10.82
N VAL A 300 -1.37 5.33 -9.91
CA VAL A 300 -1.56 3.94 -9.50
C VAL A 300 -2.98 3.63 -9.01
N GLU A 301 -3.65 4.59 -8.38
CA GLU A 301 -4.95 4.37 -7.71
C GLU A 301 -6.07 4.01 -8.71
N PHE A 302 -6.00 4.58 -9.92
CA PHE A 302 -7.02 4.38 -10.96
C PHE A 302 -7.19 2.90 -11.32
N TYR A 303 -6.10 2.22 -11.64
CA TYR A 303 -6.12 0.81 -12.01
C TYR A 303 -6.06 -0.14 -10.81
N THR A 304 -5.58 0.31 -9.65
CA THR A 304 -5.72 -0.41 -8.38
C THR A 304 -7.19 -0.68 -8.08
N ALA A 305 -8.04 0.34 -8.20
CA ALA A 305 -9.47 0.22 -7.92
C ALA A 305 -10.12 -0.88 -8.76
N LEU A 306 -9.86 -0.89 -10.06
CA LEU A 306 -10.39 -1.88 -11.00
C LEU A 306 -9.89 -3.30 -10.73
N LEU A 307 -8.59 -3.43 -10.44
CA LEU A 307 -7.98 -4.71 -10.16
C LEU A 307 -8.55 -5.33 -8.87
N LEU A 308 -8.63 -4.57 -7.79
CA LEU A 308 -9.16 -5.05 -6.53
C LEU A 308 -10.67 -5.35 -6.61
N GLU A 309 -11.44 -4.55 -7.38
CA GLU A 309 -12.84 -4.87 -7.70
C GLU A 309 -12.95 -6.18 -8.48
N ALA A 310 -12.09 -6.41 -9.48
CA ALA A 310 -12.06 -7.64 -10.25
C ALA A 310 -11.71 -8.85 -9.38
N LEU A 311 -10.87 -8.67 -8.40
CA LEU A 311 -10.54 -9.67 -7.38
C LEU A 311 -11.62 -9.83 -6.30
N GLN A 312 -12.76 -9.14 -6.41
CA GLN A 312 -13.87 -9.19 -5.45
C GLN A 312 -13.46 -8.85 -4.01
N ILE A 313 -12.50 -7.96 -3.86
CA ILE A 313 -12.09 -7.44 -2.56
C ILE A 313 -13.06 -6.32 -2.14
N PRO A 314 -13.57 -6.32 -0.90
CA PRO A 314 -14.44 -5.25 -0.42
C PRO A 314 -13.74 -3.88 -0.49
N ARG A 315 -14.46 -2.83 -0.93
CA ARG A 315 -13.88 -1.47 -1.11
C ARG A 315 -13.28 -0.90 0.15
N ASP A 316 -13.90 -1.14 1.31
CA ASP A 316 -13.42 -0.69 2.61
C ASP A 316 -12.09 -1.34 3.02
N SER A 317 -11.71 -2.42 2.37
CA SER A 317 -10.45 -3.14 2.59
C SER A 317 -9.31 -2.72 1.65
N PHE A 318 -9.53 -1.82 0.68
CA PHE A 318 -8.52 -1.46 -0.32
C PHE A 318 -7.24 -0.88 0.31
N THR A 319 -7.37 0.01 1.29
CA THR A 319 -6.22 0.54 2.04
C THR A 319 -5.46 -0.58 2.78
N ASN A 320 -6.17 -1.60 3.26
CA ASN A 320 -5.57 -2.74 3.93
C ASN A 320 -4.77 -3.62 2.96
N ILE A 321 -5.28 -3.80 1.71
CA ILE A 321 -4.54 -4.53 0.66
C ILE A 321 -3.30 -3.75 0.22
N PHE A 322 -3.41 -2.41 0.16
CA PHE A 322 -2.24 -1.56 -0.07
C PHE A 322 -1.19 -1.75 1.04
N ALA A 323 -1.63 -1.75 2.31
CA ALA A 323 -0.74 -2.01 3.44
C ALA A 323 -0.09 -3.40 3.36
N MET A 324 -0.82 -4.43 2.89
CA MET A 324 -0.29 -5.78 2.70
C MET A 324 0.91 -5.79 1.74
N GLY A 325 0.82 -5.16 0.58
CA GLY A 325 1.94 -5.06 -0.35
C GLY A 325 3.05 -4.15 0.19
N ARG A 326 2.71 -2.99 0.73
CA ARG A 326 3.69 -2.02 1.24
C ARG A 326 4.44 -2.49 2.48
N MET A 327 3.96 -3.52 3.17
CA MET A 327 4.67 -4.12 4.29
C MET A 327 6.07 -4.59 3.90
N ALA A 328 6.27 -5.02 2.65
CA ALA A 328 7.58 -5.38 2.11
C ALA A 328 8.58 -4.21 2.20
N GLY A 329 8.20 -3.05 1.68
CA GLY A 329 9.03 -1.85 1.74
C GLY A 329 9.18 -1.32 3.17
N TRP A 330 8.11 -1.27 3.98
CA TRP A 330 8.22 -0.79 5.36
C TRP A 330 9.18 -1.62 6.18
N THR A 331 9.08 -2.96 6.12
CA THR A 331 9.99 -3.84 6.87
C THR A 331 11.44 -3.68 6.41
N ALA A 332 11.68 -3.59 5.10
CA ALA A 332 13.01 -3.38 4.56
C ALA A 332 13.60 -2.02 4.98
N HIS A 333 12.82 -0.95 4.91
CA HIS A 333 13.26 0.39 5.35
C HIS A 333 13.53 0.46 6.86
N VAL A 334 12.76 -0.27 7.67
CA VAL A 334 13.03 -0.37 9.12
C VAL A 334 14.34 -1.11 9.36
N LEU A 335 14.55 -2.26 8.73
CA LEU A 335 15.80 -3.01 8.82
C LEU A 335 17.01 -2.18 8.38
N GLU A 336 16.87 -1.42 7.29
CA GLU A 336 17.93 -0.51 6.83
C GLU A 336 18.21 0.59 7.87
N GLN A 337 17.17 1.19 8.46
CA GLN A 337 17.30 2.24 9.47
C GLN A 337 17.93 1.73 10.76
N GLU A 338 17.57 0.52 11.20
CA GLU A 338 18.17 -0.12 12.37
C GLU A 338 19.67 -0.36 12.18
N ARG A 339 20.13 -0.69 10.96
CA ARG A 339 21.56 -0.83 10.64
C ARG A 339 22.30 0.49 10.63
N ILE A 340 21.65 1.59 10.23
CA ILE A 340 22.23 2.94 10.30
C ILE A 340 22.41 3.37 11.75
N ASP A 341 21.54 2.90 12.64
CA ASP A 341 21.54 3.15 14.08
C ASP A 341 21.68 4.64 14.46
N ARG A 342 21.01 5.52 13.69
CA ARG A 342 21.04 6.96 13.91
C ARG A 342 19.66 7.54 14.12
N LEU A 343 19.48 8.27 15.24
CA LEU A 343 18.24 8.96 15.54
C LEU A 343 17.94 10.06 14.50
N ILE A 344 16.72 10.03 13.91
CA ILE A 344 16.21 11.09 13.05
C ILE A 344 15.59 12.17 13.94
N ARG A 345 16.27 13.30 14.08
CA ARG A 345 15.85 14.42 14.94
C ARG A 345 16.08 15.76 14.26
N PRO A 346 15.13 16.21 13.40
CA PRO A 346 15.19 17.54 12.79
C PRO A 346 15.06 18.64 13.85
N GLN A 347 15.46 19.86 13.48
CA GLN A 347 15.29 21.06 14.29
C GLN A 347 14.09 21.87 13.82
N SER A 348 13.45 22.60 14.76
CA SER A 348 12.43 23.59 14.45
C SER A 348 12.96 25.01 14.70
N ARG A 349 12.45 25.97 13.93
CA ARG A 349 12.60 27.40 14.24
C ARG A 349 11.38 27.85 15.03
N TYR A 350 11.60 28.30 16.27
CA TYR A 350 10.52 28.87 17.07
C TYR A 350 10.08 30.22 16.48
N VAL A 351 8.80 30.38 16.26
CA VAL A 351 8.16 31.59 15.72
C VAL A 351 7.06 32.13 16.64
N GLY A 352 6.97 31.62 17.87
CA GLY A 352 6.02 32.09 18.86
C GLY A 352 6.48 33.38 19.59
N PRO A 353 5.71 33.80 20.61
CA PRO A 353 6.03 34.99 21.42
C PRO A 353 7.42 34.90 22.05
N GLN A 354 8.09 36.05 22.22
CA GLN A 354 9.33 36.11 23.01
C GLN A 354 9.06 35.67 24.46
N PRO A 355 10.10 35.20 25.19
CA PRO A 355 9.96 34.74 26.56
C PRO A 355 9.31 35.84 27.44
N GLN A 356 8.23 35.47 28.10
CA GLN A 356 7.52 36.32 29.05
C GLN A 356 7.53 35.66 30.43
N ARG A 357 7.59 36.46 31.50
CA ARG A 357 7.41 35.92 32.85
C ARG A 357 5.97 35.44 33.00
N TYR A 358 5.80 34.15 33.34
CA TYR A 358 4.48 33.63 33.68
C TYR A 358 4.00 34.34 34.96
N ARG A 359 2.89 35.10 34.84
CA ARG A 359 2.16 35.65 36.00
C ARG A 359 0.91 34.80 36.18
N ALA A 360 0.85 34.03 37.27
CA ALA A 360 -0.41 33.39 37.67
C ALA A 360 -1.46 34.45 37.85
N ALA A 361 -2.68 34.24 37.30
CA ALA A 361 -3.81 35.11 37.47
C ALA A 361 -4.37 35.00 38.89
#